data_5e241dfaded280a2b42186ab1c79b91f
#
_entry.id   5e241dfaded280a2b42186ab1c79b91f
#
_cell.length_a   1.000
_cell.length_b   1.000
_cell.length_c   1.000
_cell.angle_alpha   90.00
_cell.angle_beta   90.00
_cell.angle_gamma   90.00
#
_symmetry.space_group_name_H-M   'P 1'
#
loop_
_entity.id
_entity.type
_entity.pdbx_description
1 polymer ?
#
loop_
_entity_poly.entity_id
_entity_poly.type
_entity_poly.pdbx_seq_one_letter_code
_entity_poly.pdbx_strand_id
1 'polypeptide(L)'
;MTKPDKSSQPSIAKGNPSTAGNTRVFVDGSTRSYAALRTAAIGFGTYKPGWRWSLHARSQMGKDSENHIGYIISGHMMVKDPSGNEAEIEPGCAFEIAPGSDAWVIGDEPCIALDFIPIRDHSVSQ
;
A
#
# COMPACT_ATOMS: atom_id res chain seq x y z
N MET A 1 -15.94 -0.51 38.47
CA MET A 1 -15.89 -0.53 37.75
C MET A 1 -15.76 -1.25 37.16
N THR A 2 -15.73 -1.41 36.76
CA THR A 2 -15.59 -2.04 36.17
C THR A 2 -15.19 -2.20 35.28
N LYS A 3 -14.79 -2.08 35.01
CA LYS A 3 -14.42 -2.11 34.09
C LYS A 3 -14.37 -2.86 33.34
N PRO A 4 -14.60 -3.13 32.97
CA PRO A 4 -14.46 -3.92 32.38
C PRO A 4 -13.94 -4.23 31.35
N ASP A 5 -14.01 -4.55 30.94
CA ASP A 5 -13.66 -4.84 29.99
C ASP A 5 -12.94 -4.14 29.27
N LYS A 6 -13.17 -3.21 29.46
CA LYS A 6 -12.42 -2.42 28.86
C LYS A 6 -11.09 -2.75 29.00
N SER A 7 -10.74 -3.13 29.95
CA SER A 7 -9.39 -3.51 30.19
C SER A 7 -8.92 -4.62 29.28
N SER A 8 -9.85 -5.40 28.75
CA SER A 8 -9.48 -6.46 27.84
C SER A 8 -9.28 -5.95 26.41
N GLN A 9 -9.59 -4.70 26.17
CA GLN A 9 -9.46 -4.13 24.82
C GLN A 9 -8.49 -2.96 24.88
N PRO A 10 -7.22 -3.19 24.52
CA PRO A 10 -6.27 -2.07 24.51
C PRO A 10 -6.76 -0.95 23.62
N SER A 11 -6.53 0.27 24.03
CA SER A 11 -6.85 1.42 23.21
C SER A 11 -5.81 1.67 22.13
N ILE A 12 -4.71 0.93 22.16
CA ILE A 12 -3.63 1.08 21.20
C ILE A 12 -3.49 -0.23 20.44
N ALA A 13 -3.41 -0.14 19.11
CA ALA A 13 -3.11 -1.25 18.25
C ALA A 13 -1.80 -0.94 17.53
N LYS A 14 -0.96 -1.94 17.33
CA LYS A 14 0.28 -1.72 16.61
C LYS A 14 0.66 -2.98 15.84
N GLY A 15 1.46 -2.81 14.81
CA GLY A 15 2.02 -3.90 14.05
C GLY A 15 3.13 -3.37 13.17
N ASN A 16 4.08 -4.23 12.87
CA ASN A 16 5.18 -3.90 11.98
C ASN A 16 4.92 -4.59 10.65
N PRO A 17 4.68 -3.86 9.55
CA PRO A 17 4.42 -4.51 8.27
C PRO A 17 5.55 -5.44 7.84
N SER A 18 6.79 -5.09 8.16
CA SER A 18 7.95 -5.90 7.74
C SER A 18 7.97 -7.27 8.39
N THR A 19 7.34 -7.44 9.55
CA THR A 19 7.38 -8.68 10.30
C THR A 19 6.01 -9.31 10.47
N ALA A 20 4.98 -8.75 9.84
CA ALA A 20 3.61 -9.20 10.07
C ALA A 20 3.26 -10.50 9.36
N GLY A 21 4.09 -10.99 8.46
CA GLY A 21 3.84 -12.23 7.75
C GLY A 21 2.89 -12.12 6.58
N ASN A 22 2.39 -10.93 6.30
CA ASN A 22 1.47 -10.70 5.19
C ASN A 22 2.23 -10.09 4.03
N THR A 23 3.14 -10.83 3.45
CA THR A 23 4.01 -10.33 2.39
C THR A 23 3.65 -10.93 1.06
N ARG A 24 3.46 -10.07 0.07
CA ARG A 24 3.33 -10.48 -1.32
C ARG A 24 4.65 -10.17 -2.02
N VAL A 25 5.13 -11.15 -2.78
CA VAL A 25 6.32 -10.98 -3.61
C VAL A 25 5.85 -10.93 -5.05
N PHE A 26 6.19 -9.83 -5.73
CA PHE A 26 5.84 -9.65 -7.13
C PHE A 26 6.85 -10.40 -8.02
N VAL A 27 6.50 -10.54 -9.30
CA VAL A 27 7.30 -11.38 -10.20
C VAL A 27 8.73 -10.88 -10.40
N ASP A 28 8.98 -9.60 -10.17
CA ASP A 28 10.34 -9.04 -10.28
C ASP A 28 11.09 -9.05 -8.96
N GLY A 29 10.47 -9.59 -7.89
CA GLY A 29 11.07 -9.62 -6.57
C GLY A 29 10.74 -8.43 -5.69
N SER A 30 10.01 -7.43 -6.22
CA SER A 30 9.48 -6.35 -5.38
C SER A 30 8.51 -6.93 -4.37
N THR A 31 8.35 -6.28 -3.22
CA THR A 31 7.52 -6.81 -2.15
C THR A 31 6.56 -5.77 -1.62
N ARG A 32 5.45 -6.25 -1.10
CA ARG A 32 4.51 -5.42 -0.37
C ARG A 32 3.98 -6.23 0.80
N SER A 33 4.09 -5.67 1.98
CA SER A 33 3.57 -6.29 3.19
C SER A 33 2.69 -5.29 3.92
N TYR A 34 1.87 -5.78 4.84
CA TYR A 34 1.00 -4.86 5.56
C TYR A 34 0.76 -5.33 6.99
N ALA A 35 0.42 -4.36 7.83
CA ALA A 35 -0.02 -4.61 9.19
C ALA A 35 -1.46 -4.12 9.29
N ALA A 36 -2.34 -5.00 9.74
CA ALA A 36 -3.74 -4.64 9.94
C ALA A 36 -3.92 -4.11 11.35
N LEU A 37 -4.55 -2.95 11.45
CA LEU A 37 -4.92 -2.36 12.72
C LEU A 37 -6.43 -2.48 12.86
N ARG A 38 -7.06 -1.66 13.66
CA ARG A 38 -8.51 -1.82 13.87
C ARG A 38 -9.33 -1.31 12.71
N THR A 39 -9.00 -0.14 12.21
CA THR A 39 -9.82 0.52 11.20
C THR A 39 -9.08 0.74 9.90
N ALA A 40 -7.81 0.40 9.84
CA ALA A 40 -7.02 0.56 8.63
C ALA A 40 -5.85 -0.40 8.68
N ALA A 41 -5.35 -0.74 7.51
CA ALA A 41 -4.09 -1.44 7.38
C ALA A 41 -3.07 -0.47 6.79
N ILE A 42 -1.83 -0.63 7.20
CA ILE A 42 -0.72 0.14 6.64
C ILE A 42 0.10 -0.81 5.78
N GLY A 43 0.18 -0.50 4.50
CA GLY A 43 1.01 -1.23 3.56
C GLY A 43 2.39 -0.63 3.48
N PHE A 44 3.39 -1.47 3.28
CA PHE A 44 4.78 -1.08 3.13
C PHE A 44 5.31 -1.78 1.90
N GLY A 45 5.64 -1.02 0.87
CA GLY A 45 6.10 -1.57 -0.39
C GLY A 45 7.55 -1.21 -0.66
N THR A 46 8.31 -2.17 -1.18
CA THR A 46 9.65 -1.96 -1.66
C THR A 46 9.67 -2.40 -3.11
N TYR A 47 9.68 -1.43 -4.01
CA TYR A 47 9.55 -1.66 -5.45
C TYR A 47 10.90 -1.44 -6.09
N LYS A 48 11.38 -2.47 -6.79
CA LYS A 48 12.72 -2.44 -7.38
C LYS A 48 12.75 -1.53 -8.59
N PRO A 49 13.94 -1.05 -8.98
CA PRO A 49 14.06 -0.34 -10.25
C PRO A 49 13.49 -1.19 -11.39
N GLY A 50 12.69 -0.55 -12.23
CA GLY A 50 12.04 -1.24 -13.32
C GLY A 50 10.69 -1.85 -13.01
N TRP A 51 10.29 -1.87 -11.74
CA TRP A 51 8.97 -2.40 -11.41
C TRP A 51 7.89 -1.57 -12.07
N ARG A 52 6.85 -2.26 -12.56
CA ARG A 52 5.70 -1.61 -13.17
C ARG A 52 4.45 -2.41 -12.84
N TRP A 53 3.41 -1.74 -12.38
CA TRP A 53 2.17 -2.41 -11.99
C TRP A 53 1.64 -3.31 -13.10
N SER A 54 1.53 -2.78 -14.32
CA SER A 54 0.93 -3.52 -15.42
C SER A 54 1.74 -4.72 -15.87
N LEU A 55 3.04 -4.74 -15.58
CA LEU A 55 3.92 -5.85 -15.99
C LEU A 55 4.17 -6.84 -14.87
N HIS A 56 4.28 -6.38 -13.63
CA HIS A 56 4.79 -7.21 -12.54
C HIS A 56 3.77 -7.50 -11.45
N ALA A 57 2.62 -6.85 -11.49
CA ALA A 57 1.63 -7.01 -10.44
C ALA A 57 0.24 -7.35 -10.96
N ARG A 58 -0.20 -6.72 -12.04
CA ARG A 58 -1.60 -6.86 -12.48
C ARG A 58 -2.01 -8.31 -12.71
N SER A 59 -1.22 -9.08 -13.44
CA SER A 59 -1.59 -10.47 -13.71
C SER A 59 -1.62 -11.30 -12.45
N GLN A 60 -0.72 -11.02 -11.53
CA GLN A 60 -0.65 -11.73 -10.26
C GLN A 60 -1.84 -11.40 -9.38
N MET A 61 -2.27 -10.13 -9.39
CA MET A 61 -3.42 -9.71 -8.61
C MET A 61 -4.75 -10.11 -9.25
N GLY A 62 -4.76 -10.29 -10.56
CA GLY A 62 -5.96 -10.71 -11.28
C GLY A 62 -6.99 -9.61 -11.49
N LYS A 63 -6.62 -8.37 -11.29
CA LYS A 63 -7.54 -7.23 -11.44
C LYS A 63 -6.74 -5.96 -11.64
N ASP A 64 -7.43 -4.90 -12.04
CA ASP A 64 -6.84 -3.59 -12.14
C ASP A 64 -6.51 -3.02 -10.77
N SER A 65 -5.66 -2.01 -10.75
CA SER A 65 -5.30 -1.35 -9.50
C SER A 65 -6.52 -0.67 -8.88
N GLU A 66 -6.52 -0.63 -7.57
CA GLU A 66 -7.58 0.03 -6.80
C GLU A 66 -7.12 1.42 -6.42
N ASN A 67 -8.02 2.19 -5.82
CA ASN A 67 -7.68 3.51 -5.32
C ASN A 67 -6.64 3.37 -4.21
N HIS A 68 -5.57 4.15 -4.31
CA HIS A 68 -4.49 4.13 -3.33
C HIS A 68 -4.27 5.50 -2.76
N ILE A 69 -4.15 5.56 -1.44
CA ILE A 69 -3.69 6.75 -0.72
C ILE A 69 -2.41 6.33 -0.01
N GLY A 70 -1.36 7.11 -0.16
CA GLY A 70 -0.09 6.72 0.42
C GLY A 70 0.91 7.86 0.52
N TYR A 71 2.16 7.46 0.74
CA TYR A 71 3.25 8.38 1.01
C TYR A 71 4.56 7.73 0.57
N ILE A 72 5.40 8.48 -0.14
CA ILE A 72 6.69 7.98 -0.60
C ILE A 72 7.74 8.29 0.45
N ILE A 73 8.44 7.23 0.89
CA ILE A 73 9.54 7.37 1.85
C ILE A 73 10.84 7.64 1.09
N SER A 74 11.12 6.87 0.05
CA SER A 74 12.34 7.06 -0.74
C SER A 74 12.13 6.52 -2.14
N GLY A 75 12.98 6.94 -3.08
CA GLY A 75 12.84 6.58 -4.47
C GLY A 75 11.76 7.39 -5.16
N HIS A 76 11.53 7.09 -6.43
CA HIS A 76 10.63 7.87 -7.27
C HIS A 76 9.71 6.95 -8.05
N MET A 77 8.46 7.33 -8.18
CA MET A 77 7.47 6.55 -8.91
C MET A 77 6.75 7.47 -9.88
N MET A 78 6.55 7.01 -11.10
CA MET A 78 5.70 7.69 -12.07
C MET A 78 4.35 7.00 -12.07
N VAL A 79 3.28 7.78 -12.12
CA VAL A 79 1.92 7.26 -12.17
C VAL A 79 1.24 7.82 -13.41
N LYS A 80 0.47 6.96 -14.07
CA LYS A 80 -0.32 7.35 -15.23
C LYS A 80 -1.76 6.94 -14.96
N ASP A 81 -2.68 7.91 -14.95
CA ASP A 81 -4.09 7.61 -14.67
C ASP A 81 -4.79 7.12 -15.95
N PRO A 82 -6.05 6.62 -15.82
CA PRO A 82 -6.75 6.09 -17.00
C PRO A 82 -6.99 7.13 -18.09
N SER A 83 -6.96 8.41 -17.76
CA SER A 83 -7.12 9.48 -18.76
C SER A 83 -5.83 9.84 -19.45
N GLY A 84 -4.71 9.25 -19.04
CA GLY A 84 -3.42 9.51 -19.64
C GLY A 84 -2.58 10.57 -18.95
N ASN A 85 -3.07 11.16 -17.87
CA ASN A 85 -2.28 12.13 -17.11
C ASN A 85 -1.17 11.42 -16.34
N GLU A 86 0.00 12.03 -16.32
CA GLU A 86 1.15 11.46 -15.61
C GLU A 86 1.65 12.42 -14.56
N ALA A 87 2.11 11.85 -13.45
CA ALA A 87 2.72 12.63 -12.38
C ALA A 87 3.81 11.80 -11.75
N GLU A 88 4.92 12.46 -11.44
CA GLU A 88 5.97 11.85 -10.67
C GLU A 88 5.69 12.07 -9.19
N ILE A 89 5.87 11.01 -8.40
CA ILE A 89 5.71 11.07 -6.96
C ILE A 89 7.07 10.82 -6.35
N GLU A 90 7.53 11.75 -5.54
CA GLU A 90 8.89 11.73 -5.00
C GLU A 90 8.87 11.67 -3.48
N PRO A 91 10.04 11.47 -2.85
CA PRO A 91 10.08 11.35 -1.38
C PRO A 91 9.45 12.55 -0.70
N GLY A 92 8.64 12.26 0.32
CA GLY A 92 7.91 13.29 1.03
C GLY A 92 6.55 13.61 0.47
N CYS A 93 6.17 13.01 -0.67
CA CYS A 93 4.87 13.26 -1.26
C CYS A 93 3.83 12.31 -0.70
N ALA A 94 2.71 12.87 -0.26
CA ALA A 94 1.48 12.12 -0.10
C ALA A 94 0.78 12.07 -1.46
N PHE A 95 0.08 10.98 -1.73
CA PHE A 95 -0.53 10.81 -3.04
C PHE A 95 -1.88 10.10 -2.93
N GLU A 96 -2.69 10.33 -3.93
CA GLU A 96 -3.88 9.52 -4.16
C GLU A 96 -3.92 9.15 -5.63
N ILE A 97 -4.14 7.87 -5.92
CA ILE A 97 -4.07 7.34 -7.27
C ILE A 97 -5.40 6.67 -7.59
N ALA A 98 -6.02 7.07 -8.69
CA ALA A 98 -7.33 6.56 -9.09
C ALA A 98 -7.25 5.09 -9.49
N PRO A 99 -8.36 4.35 -9.36
CA PRO A 99 -8.40 2.96 -9.82
C PRO A 99 -8.09 2.87 -11.32
N GLY A 100 -7.44 1.80 -11.71
CA GLY A 100 -7.09 1.57 -13.10
C GLY A 100 -5.84 2.29 -13.56
N SER A 101 -5.15 2.97 -12.68
CA SER A 101 -3.90 3.65 -13.00
C SER A 101 -2.76 2.65 -13.12
N ASP A 102 -1.73 3.03 -13.87
CA ASP A 102 -0.47 2.30 -13.89
C ASP A 102 0.56 3.09 -13.10
N ALA A 103 1.61 2.41 -12.66
CA ALA A 103 2.67 3.04 -11.90
C ALA A 103 3.97 2.29 -12.15
N TRP A 104 5.08 3.01 -12.19
CA TRP A 104 6.38 2.38 -12.39
C TRP A 104 7.47 3.16 -11.68
N VAL A 105 8.49 2.42 -11.25
CA VAL A 105 9.65 3.02 -10.58
C VAL A 105 10.53 3.67 -11.63
N ILE A 106 10.96 4.89 -11.36
CA ILE A 106 11.92 5.58 -12.22
C ILE A 106 13.23 5.75 -11.46
N GLY A 107 14.32 5.73 -12.20
CA GLY A 107 15.66 5.82 -11.62
C GLY A 107 16.22 4.46 -11.25
N ASP A 108 17.39 4.48 -10.60
CA ASP A 108 18.16 3.27 -10.31
C ASP A 108 17.98 2.81 -8.87
N GLU A 109 17.18 3.50 -8.07
CA GLU A 109 16.99 3.15 -6.67
C GLU A 109 15.61 2.55 -6.47
N PRO A 110 15.45 1.66 -5.49
CA PRO A 110 14.12 1.17 -5.15
C PRO A 110 13.23 2.29 -4.66
N CYS A 111 11.94 2.15 -4.89
CA CYS A 111 10.94 3.06 -4.34
C CYS A 111 10.33 2.41 -3.11
N ILE A 112 10.36 3.10 -1.98
CA ILE A 112 9.76 2.64 -0.74
C ILE A 112 8.57 3.53 -0.44
N ALA A 113 7.41 2.90 -0.30
CA ALA A 113 6.16 3.63 -0.16
C ALA A 113 5.29 3.01 0.92
N LEU A 114 4.53 3.85 1.58
CA LEU A 114 3.44 3.41 2.45
C LEU A 114 2.13 3.62 1.72
N ASP A 115 1.14 2.77 2.01
CA ASP A 115 -0.22 3.05 1.59
C ASP A 115 -1.18 2.67 2.71
N PHE A 116 -2.35 3.27 2.68
CA PHE A 116 -3.31 3.18 3.76
C PHE A 116 -4.59 2.56 3.21
N ILE A 117 -5.03 1.47 3.81
CA ILE A 117 -6.18 0.71 3.34
C ILE A 117 -7.22 0.73 4.44
N PRO A 118 -8.40 1.35 4.21
CA PRO A 118 -9.46 1.28 5.20
C PRO A 118 -9.94 -0.16 5.37
N ILE A 119 -10.23 -0.53 6.60
CA ILE A 119 -10.78 -1.84 6.91
C ILE A 119 -12.20 -1.64 7.40
N ARG A 120 -13.14 -2.32 6.74
CA ARG A 120 -14.51 -2.25 7.18
C ARG A 120 -14.77 -3.27 8.25
N ASP A 121 -15.52 -2.85 9.25
CA ASP A 121 -16.04 -3.75 10.23
C ASP A 121 -17.09 -4.63 9.55
N HIS A 122 -16.97 -5.93 9.71
CA HIS A 122 -17.90 -6.85 9.10
C HIS A 122 -19.34 -6.63 9.51
N SER A 123 -19.54 -6.18 10.72
CA SER A 123 -20.89 -5.94 11.19
C SER A 123 -21.53 -4.76 10.49
N VAL A 124 -20.74 -3.95 9.82
CA VAL A 124 -21.24 -2.75 9.14
C VAL A 124 -21.28 -2.95 7.65
N SER A 125 -20.48 -3.85 7.16
CA SER A 125 -20.25 -3.89 5.74
C SER A 125 -21.42 -4.32 4.96
N GLN A 126 -22.21 -4.76 5.51
CA GLN A 126 -23.19 -5.11 4.71
C GLN A 126 -23.81 -4.52 4.00
#